data_01a161ce6d3bcc49810c6436dd13556a
#
_entry.id   01a161ce6d3bcc49810c6436dd13556a
#
_cell.length_a   1.000
_cell.length_b   1.000
_cell.length_c   1.000
_cell.angle_alpha   90.00
_cell.angle_beta   90.00
_cell.angle_gamma   90.00
#
_symmetry.space_group_name_H-M   'P 1'
#
loop_
_entity.id
_entity.type
_entity.pdbx_description
1 polymer ?
#
loop_
_entity_poly.entity_id
_entity_poly.type
_entity_poly.pdbx_seq_one_letter_code
_entity_poly.pdbx_strand_id
1 'polypeptide(L)'
;RADFQISGGESKRQVYDRVSRCLAELAEREQGRRVLVVTHCGVIRAMLRFALGGVHSFPCVPEVGNTSLSRLICFDGRWQLGTWNDLSHLTMPSAPAGGY
;
A
#
# COMPACT_ATOMS: atom_id res chain seq x y z
N ARG A 1 9.40 -12.76 -8.61
CA ARG A 1 9.05 -12.41 -9.99
C ARG A 1 7.69 -11.72 -10.01
N ALA A 2 7.60 -10.66 -10.79
CA ALA A 2 6.39 -9.85 -10.85
C ALA A 2 5.20 -10.59 -11.46
N ASP A 3 5.45 -11.55 -12.31
CA ASP A 3 4.39 -12.29 -13.00
C ASP A 3 4.20 -13.71 -12.48
N PHE A 4 4.82 -14.04 -11.34
CA PHE A 4 4.61 -15.32 -10.71
C PHE A 4 3.16 -15.42 -10.22
N GLN A 5 2.52 -16.54 -10.50
CA GLN A 5 1.13 -16.76 -10.13
C GLN A 5 0.99 -18.14 -9.48
N ILE A 6 0.39 -18.14 -8.28
CA ILE A 6 0.01 -19.37 -7.61
C ILE A 6 -1.28 -19.84 -8.27
N SER A 7 -1.44 -21.17 -8.39
CA SER A 7 -2.63 -21.75 -8.99
C SER A 7 -3.90 -21.17 -8.36
N GLY A 8 -4.74 -20.59 -9.20
CA GLY A 8 -5.98 -19.93 -8.79
C GLY A 8 -5.82 -18.55 -8.22
N GLY A 9 -4.58 -18.01 -8.15
CA GLY A 9 -4.33 -16.68 -7.62
C GLY A 9 -3.93 -15.68 -8.69
N GLU A 10 -3.80 -14.43 -8.29
CA GLU A 10 -3.29 -13.36 -9.16
C GLU A 10 -1.79 -13.29 -9.08
N SER A 11 -1.12 -12.99 -10.20
CA SER A 11 0.29 -12.65 -10.21
C SER A 11 0.48 -11.25 -9.60
N LYS A 12 1.72 -10.93 -9.21
CA LYS A 12 2.04 -9.58 -8.74
C LYS A 12 1.70 -8.51 -9.77
N ARG A 13 1.89 -8.81 -11.04
CA ARG A 13 1.55 -7.87 -12.12
C ARG A 13 0.05 -7.64 -12.18
N GLN A 14 -0.74 -8.69 -12.09
CA GLN A 14 -2.19 -8.57 -12.10
C GLN A 14 -2.71 -7.75 -10.93
N VAL A 15 -2.16 -7.99 -9.74
CA VAL A 15 -2.50 -7.21 -8.55
C VAL A 15 -2.13 -5.75 -8.77
N TYR A 16 -0.93 -5.47 -9.26
CA TYR A 16 -0.48 -4.11 -9.49
C TYR A 16 -1.37 -3.39 -10.50
N ASP A 17 -1.72 -4.05 -11.60
CA ASP A 17 -2.57 -3.45 -12.62
C ASP A 17 -3.95 -3.10 -12.09
N ARG A 18 -4.54 -4.02 -11.31
CA ARG A 18 -5.84 -3.81 -10.70
C ARG A 18 -5.81 -2.67 -9.69
N VAL A 19 -4.79 -2.66 -8.83
CA VAL A 19 -4.61 -1.64 -7.81
C VAL A 19 -4.38 -0.27 -8.43
N SER A 20 -3.55 -0.20 -9.46
CA SER A 20 -3.25 1.05 -10.15
C SER A 20 -4.50 1.68 -10.74
N ARG A 21 -5.35 0.88 -11.38
CA ARG A 21 -6.62 1.38 -11.92
C ARG A 21 -7.55 1.84 -10.82
N CYS A 22 -7.62 1.09 -9.73
CA CYS A 22 -8.46 1.44 -8.61
C CYS A 22 -8.05 2.78 -8.00
N LEU A 23 -6.75 2.96 -7.76
CA LEU A 23 -6.24 4.20 -7.18
C LEU A 23 -6.46 5.39 -8.11
N ALA A 24 -6.25 5.21 -9.41
CA ALA A 24 -6.48 6.28 -10.37
C ALA A 24 -7.94 6.71 -10.39
N GLU A 25 -8.86 5.75 -10.36
CA GLU A 25 -10.29 6.03 -10.32
C GLU A 25 -10.69 6.72 -9.02
N LEU A 26 -10.18 6.25 -7.88
CA LEU A 26 -10.48 6.87 -6.59
C LEU A 26 -9.98 8.31 -6.53
N ALA A 27 -8.76 8.54 -7.03
CA ALA A 27 -8.19 9.88 -7.04
C ALA A 27 -9.03 10.85 -7.85
N GLU A 28 -9.58 10.40 -8.97
CA GLU A 28 -10.42 11.23 -9.81
C GLU A 28 -11.82 11.43 -9.23
N ARG A 29 -12.43 10.34 -8.75
CA ARG A 29 -13.82 10.36 -8.30
C ARG A 29 -14.00 10.98 -6.92
N GLU A 30 -13.01 10.82 -6.06
CA GLU A 30 -13.10 11.23 -4.65
C GLU A 30 -12.19 12.41 -4.31
N GLN A 31 -12.01 13.32 -5.25
CA GLN A 31 -11.17 14.50 -5.03
C GLN A 31 -11.61 15.28 -3.79
N GLY A 32 -10.63 15.69 -2.99
CA GLY A 32 -10.88 16.45 -1.77
C GLY A 32 -11.41 15.63 -0.61
N ARG A 33 -11.49 14.32 -0.76
CA ARG A 33 -12.05 13.42 0.25
C ARG A 33 -11.02 12.49 0.82
N ARG A 34 -11.33 11.95 1.99
CA ARG A 34 -10.56 10.90 2.61
C ARG A 34 -11.24 9.58 2.33
N VAL A 35 -10.45 8.60 1.90
CA VAL A 35 -10.97 7.26 1.59
C VAL A 35 -10.21 6.26 2.43
N LEU A 36 -10.92 5.42 3.15
CA LEU A 36 -10.34 4.32 3.91
C LEU A 36 -10.40 3.06 3.08
N VAL A 37 -9.24 2.43 2.89
CA VAL A 37 -9.14 1.15 2.19
C VAL A 37 -8.62 0.10 3.17
N VAL A 38 -9.36 -0.97 3.33
CA VAL A 38 -8.96 -2.09 4.18
C VAL A 38 -8.54 -3.23 3.26
N THR A 39 -7.29 -3.66 3.39
CA THR A 39 -6.74 -4.65 2.48
C THR A 39 -5.54 -5.37 3.10
N HIS A 40 -4.78 -6.09 2.28
CA HIS A 40 -3.68 -6.94 2.69
C HIS A 40 -2.33 -6.34 2.29
N CYS A 41 -1.26 -6.83 2.91
CA CYS A 41 0.08 -6.29 2.72
C CYS A 41 0.54 -6.31 1.25
N GLY A 42 0.18 -7.34 0.50
CA GLY A 42 0.54 -7.42 -0.92
C GLY A 42 -0.07 -6.30 -1.74
N VAL A 43 -1.32 -5.96 -1.45
CA VAL A 43 -2.02 -4.86 -2.13
C VAL A 43 -1.43 -3.51 -1.68
N ILE A 44 -1.13 -3.37 -0.40
CA ILE A 44 -0.55 -2.12 0.12
C ILE A 44 0.82 -1.86 -0.52
N ARG A 45 1.64 -2.88 -0.71
CA ARG A 45 2.92 -2.74 -1.40
C ARG A 45 2.73 -2.36 -2.87
N ALA A 46 1.70 -2.91 -3.52
CA ALA A 46 1.37 -2.53 -4.89
C ALA A 46 0.93 -1.06 -4.97
N MET A 47 0.19 -0.59 -3.98
CA MET A 47 -0.17 0.83 -3.89
C MET A 47 1.06 1.72 -3.78
N LEU A 48 2.02 1.32 -2.95
CA LEU A 48 3.28 2.07 -2.83
C LEU A 48 4.03 2.10 -4.14
N ARG A 49 4.12 0.97 -4.83
CA ARG A 49 4.79 0.92 -6.14
C ARG A 49 4.15 1.87 -7.14
N PHE A 50 2.84 1.94 -7.15
CA PHE A 50 2.11 2.87 -8.00
C PHE A 50 2.41 4.32 -7.62
N ALA A 51 2.35 4.64 -6.34
CA ALA A 51 2.60 6.00 -5.85
C ALA A 51 4.02 6.47 -6.13
N LEU A 52 4.98 5.55 -6.16
CA LEU A 52 6.38 5.85 -6.48
C LEU A 52 6.65 5.93 -7.99
N GLY A 53 5.62 5.91 -8.81
CA GLY A 53 5.78 6.05 -10.25
C GLY A 53 5.87 4.72 -11.00
N GLY A 54 5.43 3.63 -10.41
CA GLY A 54 5.37 2.35 -11.08
C GLY A 54 6.65 1.54 -11.03
N VAL A 55 7.38 1.61 -9.93
CA VAL A 55 8.60 0.81 -9.78
C VAL A 55 8.27 -0.69 -9.80
N HIS A 56 9.10 -1.48 -10.45
CA HIS A 56 8.86 -2.92 -10.55
C HIS A 56 9.21 -3.67 -9.28
N SER A 57 10.22 -3.22 -8.58
CA SER A 57 10.66 -3.86 -7.35
C SER A 57 11.27 -2.81 -6.43
N PHE A 58 11.40 -3.18 -5.18
CA PHE A 58 12.05 -2.32 -4.19
C PHE A 58 13.48 -2.81 -3.96
N PRO A 59 14.42 -1.91 -3.64
CA PRO A 59 15.75 -2.33 -3.22
C PRO A 59 15.73 -3.14 -1.93
N CYS A 60 14.72 -2.93 -1.11
CA CYS A 60 14.43 -3.78 0.05
C CYS A 60 12.91 -3.87 0.19
N VAL A 61 12.43 -4.90 0.87
CA VAL A 61 11.00 -5.12 1.02
C VAL A 61 10.46 -4.16 2.07
N PRO A 62 9.51 -3.27 1.70
CA PRO A 62 8.88 -2.39 2.70
C PRO A 62 8.09 -3.21 3.71
N GLU A 63 8.29 -2.93 4.99
CA GLU A 63 7.53 -3.61 6.02
C GLU A 63 6.09 -3.13 6.05
N VAL A 64 5.17 -4.08 6.18
CA VAL A 64 3.75 -3.79 6.37
C VAL A 64 3.26 -4.72 7.48
N GLY A 65 3.14 -4.19 8.68
CA GLY A 65 2.65 -4.95 9.82
C GLY A 65 1.14 -5.15 9.76
N ASN A 66 0.66 -6.17 10.45
CA ASN A 66 -0.78 -6.40 10.59
C ASN A 66 -1.42 -5.20 11.26
N THR A 67 -2.56 -4.80 10.75
CA THR A 67 -3.34 -3.65 11.23
C THR A 67 -2.57 -2.32 11.20
N SER A 68 -1.49 -2.25 10.42
CA SER A 68 -0.79 -1.00 10.22
C SER A 68 -1.61 -0.01 9.40
N LEU A 69 -1.33 1.27 9.60
CA LEU A 69 -1.94 2.34 8.84
C LEU A 69 -0.90 2.97 7.93
N SER A 70 -1.22 3.03 6.65
CA SER A 70 -0.39 3.76 5.69
C SER A 70 -1.29 4.77 4.98
N ARG A 71 -0.74 5.95 4.69
CA ARG A 71 -1.52 7.03 4.10
C ARG A 71 -0.84 7.53 2.84
N LEU A 72 -1.57 7.45 1.76
CA LEU A 72 -1.17 8.01 0.47
C LEU A 72 -2.01 9.24 0.21
N ILE A 73 -1.40 10.26 -0.35
CA ILE A 73 -2.05 11.53 -0.65
C ILE A 73 -1.90 11.79 -2.13
N CYS A 74 -3.02 12.09 -2.79
CA CYS A 74 -2.99 12.51 -4.18
C CYS A 74 -3.45 13.95 -4.26
N PHE A 75 -2.59 14.80 -4.79
CA PHE A 75 -2.92 16.20 -5.02
C PHE A 75 -2.45 16.60 -6.41
N ASP A 76 -3.38 17.11 -7.20
CA ASP A 76 -3.09 17.60 -8.55
C ASP A 76 -2.36 16.55 -9.40
N GLY A 77 -2.82 15.31 -9.33
CA GLY A 77 -2.24 14.21 -10.08
C GLY A 77 -0.93 13.66 -9.54
N ARG A 78 -0.44 14.20 -8.44
CA ARG A 78 0.80 13.75 -7.82
C ARG A 78 0.49 12.98 -6.55
N TRP A 79 1.23 11.89 -6.36
CA TRP A 79 1.09 11.05 -5.17
C TRP A 79 2.20 11.32 -4.18
N GLN A 80 1.84 11.34 -2.91
CA GLN A 80 2.77 11.48 -1.81
C GLN A 80 2.55 10.35 -0.82
N LEU A 81 3.65 9.89 -0.23
CA LEU A 81 3.57 8.98 0.89
C LEU A 81 3.55 9.80 2.17
N GLY A 82 2.37 9.86 2.80
CA GLY A 82 2.23 10.63 4.03
C GLY A 82 2.67 9.86 5.27
N THR A 83 2.29 8.59 5.33
CA THR A 83 2.61 7.72 6.47
C THR A 83 2.80 6.31 5.95
N TRP A 84 3.76 5.61 6.51
CA TRP A 84 3.98 4.22 6.14
C TRP A 84 4.13 3.34 7.35
N ASN A 85 3.33 2.27 7.38
CA ASN A 85 3.43 1.23 8.40
C ASN A 85 3.33 1.78 9.83
N ASP A 86 2.37 2.65 10.05
CA ASP A 86 2.15 3.22 11.37
C ASP A 86 1.42 2.21 12.25
N LEU A 87 2.07 1.79 13.31
CA LEU A 87 1.57 0.82 14.27
C LEU A 87 1.37 1.45 15.65
N SER A 88 1.39 2.78 15.73
CA SER A 88 1.33 3.48 17.01
C SER A 88 0.06 3.19 17.80
N HIS A 89 -1.04 2.92 17.10
CA HIS A 89 -2.30 2.58 17.77
C HIS A 89 -2.27 1.20 18.46
N LEU A 90 -1.25 0.38 18.14
CA LEU A 90 -1.05 -0.91 18.78
C LEU A 90 -0.05 -0.84 19.94
N THR A 91 0.50 0.33 20.20
CA THR A 91 1.49 0.49 21.25
C THR A 91 0.86 0.21 22.60
N MET A 92 1.48 -0.70 23.34
CA MET A 92 1.09 -1.04 24.70
C MET A 92 2.22 -0.66 25.63
N PRO A 93 1.91 -0.14 26.84
CA PRO A 93 2.95 0.32 27.75
C PRO A 93 3.99 -0.74 28.10
N SER A 94 3.61 -2.02 28.09
CA SER A 94 4.50 -3.13 28.44
C SER A 94 5.08 -3.83 27.23
N ALA A 95 4.85 -3.34 26.02
CA ALA A 95 5.35 -4.00 24.83
C ALA A 95 6.88 -3.89 24.76
N PRO A 96 7.60 -4.99 24.53
CA PRO A 96 9.04 -4.93 24.36
C PRO A 96 9.40 -4.20 23.09
N ALA A 97 10.56 -3.53 23.07
CA ALA A 97 11.05 -2.89 21.87
C ALA A 97 11.25 -3.95 20.77
N GLY A 98 10.76 -3.65 19.59
CA GLY A 98 10.85 -4.58 18.47
C GLY A 98 10.02 -5.82 18.65
N GLY A 99 8.97 -5.77 19.44
CA GLY A 99 8.19 -6.91 19.87
C GLY A 99 7.17 -7.41 18.87
N TYR A 100 7.48 -7.40 17.62
CA TYR A 100 6.66 -8.11 16.63
C TYR A 100 7.45 -8.38 15.37
#